data_e389026a42da394ed3f62ad2fe1abc95
#
_entry.id   e389026a42da394ed3f62ad2fe1abc95
#
_cell.length_a   1.000
_cell.length_b   1.000
_cell.length_c   1.000
_cell.angle_alpha   90.00
_cell.angle_beta   90.00
_cell.angle_gamma   90.00
#
_symmetry.space_group_name_H-M   'P 1'
#
loop_
_entity.id
_entity.type
_entity.pdbx_description
1 polymer ?
#
loop_
_entity_poly.entity_id
_entity_poly.type
_entity_poly.pdbx_seq_one_letter_code
_entity_poly.pdbx_strand_id
1 'polypeptide(L)' 'MSRHITERDKIYLKLQRIASGCSVRAGEDLHPINDDLIPWLKTNEDIDEYLNLLDILTLMR' A
#
# COMPACT_ATOMS: atom_id res chain seq x y z
N MET A 1 8.57 6.66 -25.17
CA MET A 1 7.47 7.57 -24.79
C MET A 1 7.42 7.70 -23.28
N SER A 2 7.58 8.90 -22.77
CA SER A 2 7.56 9.11 -21.33
C SER A 2 6.12 9.10 -20.82
N ARG A 3 5.93 8.40 -19.71
CA ARG A 3 4.63 8.30 -19.09
C ARG A 3 4.59 9.22 -17.88
N HIS A 4 3.58 10.05 -17.83
CA HIS A 4 3.44 10.98 -16.72
C HIS A 4 2.82 10.27 -15.52
N ILE A 5 3.61 10.12 -14.46
CA ILE A 5 3.15 9.47 -13.23
C ILE A 5 2.78 10.54 -12.22
N THR A 6 1.52 10.52 -11.77
CA THR A 6 1.03 11.46 -10.76
C THR A 6 1.46 11.03 -9.36
N GLU A 7 1.34 11.96 -8.38
CA GLU A 7 1.62 11.62 -6.99
C GLU A 7 0.71 10.50 -6.49
N ARG A 8 -0.54 10.52 -6.93
CA ARG A 8 -1.49 9.46 -6.57
C ARG A 8 -1.01 8.11 -7.07
N ASP A 9 -0.52 8.05 -8.31
CA ASP A 9 0.00 6.81 -8.89
C ASP A 9 1.20 6.30 -8.11
N LYS A 10 2.09 7.20 -7.68
CA LYS A 10 3.26 6.82 -6.90
C LYS A 10 2.86 6.20 -5.56
N ILE A 11 1.87 6.79 -4.90
CA ILE A 11 1.37 6.29 -3.62
C ILE A 11 0.73 4.93 -3.82
N TYR A 12 -0.06 4.77 -4.87
CA TYR A 12 -0.71 3.50 -5.18
C TYR A 12 0.31 2.39 -5.45
N LEU A 13 1.40 2.72 -6.15
CA LEU A 13 2.46 1.75 -6.41
C LEU A 13 3.15 1.30 -5.12
N LYS A 14 3.36 2.22 -4.19
CA LYS A 14 3.92 1.87 -2.88
C LYS A 14 3.00 0.93 -2.12
N LEU A 15 1.70 1.21 -2.14
CA LEU A 15 0.70 0.35 -1.51
C LEU A 15 0.68 -1.03 -2.14
N GLN A 16 0.77 -1.11 -3.47
CA GLN A 16 0.82 -2.40 -4.17
C GLN A 16 2.05 -3.21 -3.78
N ARG A 17 3.19 -2.54 -3.61
CA ARG A 17 4.42 -3.21 -3.19
C ARG A 17 4.28 -3.80 -1.78
N ILE A 18 3.70 -3.03 -0.87
CA ILE A 18 3.43 -3.50 0.49
C ILE A 18 2.46 -4.68 0.45
N ALA A 19 1.39 -4.56 -0.34
CA ALA A 19 0.40 -5.62 -0.46
C ALA A 19 1.01 -6.91 -1.03
N SER A 20 1.91 -6.78 -2.00
CA SER A 20 2.56 -7.94 -2.60
C SER A 20 3.37 -8.72 -1.55
N GLY A 21 4.13 -8.01 -0.71
CA GLY A 21 4.87 -8.65 0.37
C GLY A 21 3.96 -9.32 1.38
N CYS A 22 2.85 -8.68 1.72
CA CYS A 22 1.88 -9.25 2.64
C CYS A 22 1.19 -10.48 2.05
N SER A 23 0.85 -10.44 0.76
CA SER A 23 0.23 -11.56 0.07
C SER A 23 1.11 -12.79 0.08
N VAL A 24 2.41 -12.62 -0.11
CA VAL A 24 3.36 -13.74 -0.04
C VAL A 24 3.34 -14.37 1.34
N ARG A 25 3.34 -13.56 2.40
CA ARG A 25 3.33 -14.07 3.76
C ARG A 25 2.01 -14.73 4.14
N ALA A 26 0.91 -14.18 3.64
CA ALA A 26 -0.42 -14.70 3.92
C ALA A 26 -0.76 -15.96 3.11
N GLY A 27 -0.10 -16.17 1.99
CA GLY A 27 -0.41 -17.26 1.09
C GLY A 27 -1.65 -17.03 0.25
N GLU A 28 -2.10 -15.80 0.15
CA GLU A 28 -3.28 -15.43 -0.63
C GLU A 28 -3.16 -13.99 -1.12
N ASP A 29 -3.92 -13.62 -2.14
CA ASP A 29 -3.92 -12.25 -2.65
C ASP A 29 -4.65 -11.31 -1.70
N LEU A 30 -3.98 -10.23 -1.31
CA LEU A 30 -4.55 -9.20 -0.45
C LEU A 30 -4.67 -7.90 -1.23
N HIS A 31 -5.79 -7.21 -1.03
CA HIS A 31 -6.04 -5.94 -1.72
C HIS A 31 -5.26 -4.80 -1.05
N PRO A 32 -4.55 -3.95 -1.82
CA PRO A 32 -3.69 -2.92 -1.23
C PRO A 32 -4.43 -1.82 -0.45
N ILE A 33 -5.72 -1.63 -0.69
CA ILE A 33 -6.48 -0.55 -0.05
C ILE A 33 -7.30 -1.05 1.14
N ASN A 34 -7.44 -2.35 1.30
CA ASN A 34 -8.16 -2.92 2.43
C ASN A 34 -7.24 -3.09 3.63
N ASP A 35 -7.81 -2.99 4.83
CA ASP A 35 -7.07 -3.15 6.07
C ASP A 35 -6.61 -4.59 6.30
N ASP A 36 -6.89 -5.49 5.38
CA ASP A 36 -6.48 -6.89 5.46
C ASP A 36 -4.96 -7.07 5.53
N LEU A 37 -4.21 -6.05 5.15
CA LEU A 37 -2.75 -6.10 5.17
C LEU A 37 -2.17 -5.96 6.57
N ILE A 38 -2.87 -5.27 7.46
CA ILE A 38 -2.33 -4.87 8.76
C ILE A 38 -1.77 -6.05 9.56
N PRO A 39 -2.46 -7.20 9.68
CA PRO A 39 -1.93 -8.33 10.43
C PRO A 39 -0.63 -8.90 9.85
N TRP A 40 -0.33 -8.60 8.59
CA TRP A 40 0.80 -9.16 7.88
C TRP A 40 1.98 -8.20 7.77
N LEU A 41 1.85 -6.99 8.30
CA LEU A 41 2.93 -6.02 8.33
C LEU A 41 3.91 -6.39 9.46
N LYS A 42 5.21 -6.24 9.18
CA LYS A 42 6.24 -6.73 10.08
C LYS A 42 6.47 -5.86 11.31
N THR A 43 6.40 -4.54 11.14
CA THR A 43 6.78 -3.62 12.20
C THR A 43 5.72 -2.54 12.36
N ASN A 44 5.77 -1.84 13.50
CA ASN A 44 4.90 -0.70 13.74
C ASN A 44 5.17 0.43 12.73
N GLU A 45 6.42 0.57 12.30
CA GLU A 45 6.78 1.57 11.29
C GLU A 45 6.09 1.27 9.96
N ASP A 46 6.03 0.00 9.58
CA ASP A 46 5.34 -0.42 8.35
C ASP A 46 3.84 -0.12 8.45
N ILE A 47 3.25 -0.38 9.61
CA ILE A 47 1.83 -0.11 9.83
C ILE A 47 1.57 1.39 9.72
N ASP A 48 2.41 2.22 10.34
CA ASP A 48 2.27 3.67 10.30
C ASP A 48 2.42 4.19 8.87
N GLU A 49 3.39 3.67 8.13
CA GLU A 49 3.60 4.06 6.74
C GLU A 49 2.38 3.69 5.89
N TYR A 50 1.88 2.47 6.05
CA TYR A 50 0.72 1.99 5.31
C TYR A 50 -0.50 2.88 5.56
N LEU A 51 -0.79 3.15 6.83
CA LEU A 51 -1.94 3.98 7.19
C LEU A 51 -1.76 5.42 6.69
N ASN A 52 -0.55 5.94 6.74
CA ASN A 52 -0.25 7.28 6.23
C ASN A 52 -0.47 7.35 4.72
N LEU A 53 -0.03 6.34 3.98
CA LEU A 53 -0.24 6.30 2.53
C LEU A 53 -1.73 6.25 2.18
N LEU A 54 -2.51 5.48 2.91
CA LEU A 54 -3.96 5.43 2.71
C LEU A 54 -4.60 6.78 2.98
N ASP A 55 -4.16 7.47 4.02
CA ASP A 55 -4.69 8.78 4.39
C ASP A 55 -4.38 9.80 3.30
N ILE A 56 -3.15 9.82 2.81
CA ILE A 56 -2.73 10.72 1.72
C ILE A 56 -3.56 10.44 0.47
N LEU A 57 -3.74 9.17 0.13
CA LEU A 57 -4.52 8.78 -1.04
C LEU A 57 -5.96 9.27 -0.94
N THR A 58 -6.54 9.19 0.25
CA THR A 58 -7.89 9.67 0.51
C THR A 58 -7.98 11.18 0.33
N LEU A 59 -6.97 11.92 0.76
CA LEU A 59 -6.93 13.37 0.63
C LEU A 59 -6.71 13.85 -0.80
N MET A 60 -6.20 13.00 -1.66
CA MET A 60 -5.87 13.35 -3.05
C MET A 60 -7.02 13.12 -4.02
N ARG A 61 -8.20 13.10 -3.59
CA ARG A 61 -9.37 12.88 -4.45
C ARG A 61 -9.52 13.94 -5.54
#